data_da29605de852833dc22191fa38f9d398
#
_entry.id   da29605de852833dc22191fa38f9d398
#
_cell.length_a   1.000
_cell.length_b   1.000
_cell.length_c   1.000
_cell.angle_alpha   90.00
_cell.angle_beta   90.00
_cell.angle_gamma   90.00
#
_symmetry.space_group_name_H-M   'P 1'
#
loop_
_entity.id
_entity.type
_entity.pdbx_description
1 polymer ?
#
loop_
_entity_poly.entity_id
_entity_poly.type
_entity_poly.pdbx_seq_one_letter_code
_entity_poly.pdbx_strand_id
1 'polypeptide(L)'
;ARDDAAKHLGIQENHVNVNVKRLGGCFCSKLNRTSIISNATALASQKVNFQVKMRLPRDVDTHIMSGDHSVLAKYKVAFDSSNGKIEALKIDYYVDSGYSYKNSIGMEQKILLHSDSVYNFPNFEFNGHLCQTNKISNAHFRGFGAQNSGIATEAVFERIRHYLEDSKHDDIKRSNFYQKNDKTPYGVVLDDINIDECWSLIKAKSRYEELKRCVRAFNAISKYKKRGIAITPVKFGVGHGFAPGRRGSSVVHLLKDGTVLYVHSGVEQGQGLHTKMCCVAAKVLDIPVDLIHSECADTMVNTEGMSTGAGYTNDVIGFAVIDACEKLKKRIEKFYYTTDKNGQKIRRPFSDVVKMAYMTKQDLTAHGFYISPQPGFNFDKKEGR
;
A
#
# COMPACT_ATOMS: atom_id res chain seq x y z
N ALA A 1 -15.35 -2.25 -10.12
CA ALA A 1 -15.52 -2.54 -11.55
C ALA A 1 -16.77 -3.38 -11.81
N ARG A 2 -16.93 -4.56 -11.13
CA ARG A 2 -18.10 -5.42 -11.31
C ARG A 2 -19.39 -4.66 -11.02
N ASP A 3 -19.52 -4.08 -9.85
CA ASP A 3 -20.67 -3.30 -9.39
C ASP A 3 -20.98 -2.12 -10.34
N ASP A 4 -19.93 -1.40 -10.76
CA ASP A 4 -20.09 -0.29 -11.72
C ASP A 4 -20.61 -0.78 -13.07
N ALA A 5 -20.04 -1.86 -13.60
CA ALA A 5 -20.45 -2.42 -14.88
C ALA A 5 -21.91 -2.95 -14.81
N ALA A 6 -22.24 -3.71 -13.78
CA ALA A 6 -23.61 -4.24 -13.57
C ALA A 6 -24.64 -3.11 -13.52
N LYS A 7 -24.36 -2.05 -12.76
CA LYS A 7 -25.22 -0.89 -12.64
C LYS A 7 -25.43 -0.16 -13.97
N HIS A 8 -24.38 0.04 -14.76
CA HIS A 8 -24.47 0.72 -16.05
C HIS A 8 -25.15 -0.11 -17.14
N LEU A 9 -25.01 -1.45 -17.05
CA LEU A 9 -25.67 -2.37 -17.98
C LEU A 9 -27.13 -2.67 -17.59
N GLY A 10 -27.57 -2.29 -16.39
CA GLY A 10 -28.89 -2.61 -15.86
C GLY A 10 -29.10 -4.11 -15.58
N ILE A 11 -28.01 -4.83 -15.21
CA ILE A 11 -28.04 -6.27 -14.91
C ILE A 11 -27.57 -6.56 -13.49
N GLN A 12 -27.76 -7.77 -13.00
CA GLN A 12 -27.31 -8.19 -11.68
C GLN A 12 -25.79 -8.42 -11.68
N GLU A 13 -25.14 -8.19 -10.54
CA GLU A 13 -23.68 -8.34 -10.38
C GLU A 13 -23.16 -9.75 -10.67
N ASN A 14 -23.96 -10.79 -10.41
CA ASN A 14 -23.61 -12.19 -10.68
C ASN A 14 -23.54 -12.52 -12.18
N HIS A 15 -24.03 -11.66 -13.05
CA HIS A 15 -23.89 -11.77 -14.50
C HIS A 15 -22.62 -11.08 -15.03
N VAL A 16 -21.83 -10.43 -14.17
CA VAL A 16 -20.60 -9.74 -14.55
C VAL A 16 -19.41 -10.43 -13.92
N ASN A 17 -18.50 -10.93 -14.75
CA ASN A 17 -17.19 -11.40 -14.31
C ASN A 17 -16.10 -10.42 -14.68
N VAL A 18 -15.25 -10.08 -13.70
CA VAL A 18 -14.06 -9.27 -13.90
C VAL A 18 -12.83 -10.12 -13.61
N ASN A 19 -12.00 -10.28 -14.63
CA ASN A 19 -10.78 -11.06 -14.57
C ASN A 19 -9.56 -10.16 -14.81
N VAL A 20 -8.58 -10.18 -13.90
CA VAL A 20 -7.38 -9.34 -13.98
C VAL A 20 -6.15 -10.19 -13.78
N LYS A 21 -5.43 -10.47 -14.86
CA LYS A 21 -4.20 -11.27 -14.80
C LYS A 21 -3.07 -10.50 -14.11
N ARG A 22 -2.77 -9.29 -14.60
CA ARG A 22 -1.83 -8.33 -14.03
C ARG A 22 -1.99 -6.96 -14.67
N LEU A 23 -1.56 -5.92 -13.97
CA LEU A 23 -1.54 -4.55 -14.47
C LEU A 23 -0.10 -4.17 -14.82
N GLY A 24 0.08 -3.41 -15.88
CA GLY A 24 1.35 -2.82 -16.29
C GLY A 24 1.74 -1.57 -15.47
N GLY A 25 1.32 -1.51 -14.23
CA GLY A 25 1.40 -0.39 -13.32
C GLY A 25 0.03 0.25 -13.12
N CYS A 26 -0.25 0.67 -11.90
CA CYS A 26 -1.49 1.37 -11.54
C CYS A 26 -1.19 2.67 -10.80
N PHE A 27 -0.24 2.65 -9.86
CA PHE A 27 0.18 3.77 -9.02
C PHE A 27 -0.97 4.51 -8.35
N CYS A 28 -2.11 3.83 -8.15
CA CYS A 28 -3.39 4.29 -7.60
C CYS A 28 -4.21 5.22 -8.52
N SER A 29 -3.62 5.92 -9.49
CA SER A 29 -4.34 6.88 -10.36
C SER A 29 -5.49 6.24 -11.15
N LYS A 30 -5.39 4.94 -11.43
CA LYS A 30 -6.38 4.17 -12.19
C LYS A 30 -7.40 3.43 -11.32
N LEU A 31 -7.46 3.71 -10.02
CA LEU A 31 -8.36 2.99 -9.10
C LEU A 31 -9.84 3.16 -9.47
N ASN A 32 -10.30 4.38 -9.65
CA ASN A 32 -11.72 4.68 -9.89
C ASN A 32 -12.01 5.09 -11.34
N ARG A 33 -11.05 5.68 -12.04
CA ARG A 33 -11.27 6.25 -13.36
C ARG A 33 -11.30 5.23 -14.50
N THR A 34 -10.76 4.05 -14.27
CA THR A 34 -10.88 2.94 -15.23
C THR A 34 -12.33 2.55 -15.49
N SER A 35 -13.25 2.83 -14.57
CA SER A 35 -14.68 2.55 -14.76
C SER A 35 -15.26 3.30 -15.97
N ILE A 36 -14.75 4.47 -16.33
CA ILE A 36 -15.17 5.22 -17.51
C ILE A 36 -14.97 4.35 -18.77
N ILE A 37 -13.80 3.74 -18.90
CA ILE A 37 -13.42 2.95 -20.06
C ILE A 37 -14.06 1.57 -20.03
N SER A 38 -14.05 0.90 -18.89
CA SER A 38 -14.66 -0.44 -18.74
C SER A 38 -16.16 -0.40 -18.97
N ASN A 39 -16.87 0.61 -18.46
CA ASN A 39 -18.32 0.74 -18.64
C ASN A 39 -18.69 1.10 -20.08
N ALA A 40 -17.93 2.01 -20.71
CA ALA A 40 -18.13 2.32 -22.14
C ALA A 40 -17.89 1.08 -23.02
N THR A 41 -16.86 0.30 -22.72
CA THR A 41 -16.55 -0.95 -23.45
C THR A 41 -17.64 -1.99 -23.25
N ALA A 42 -18.13 -2.17 -22.03
CA ALA A 42 -19.18 -3.11 -21.71
C ALA A 42 -20.53 -2.73 -22.39
N LEU A 43 -20.89 -1.45 -22.36
CA LEU A 43 -22.09 -0.94 -23.03
C LEU A 43 -22.01 -1.10 -24.56
N ALA A 44 -20.86 -0.82 -25.14
CA ALA A 44 -20.64 -1.03 -26.58
C ALA A 44 -20.79 -2.52 -26.94
N SER A 45 -20.19 -3.42 -26.15
CA SER A 45 -20.32 -4.89 -26.34
C SER A 45 -21.77 -5.35 -26.27
N GLN A 46 -22.55 -4.84 -25.31
CA GLN A 46 -23.98 -5.13 -25.18
C GLN A 46 -24.77 -4.67 -26.42
N LYS A 47 -24.47 -3.45 -26.91
CA LYS A 47 -25.19 -2.89 -28.07
C LYS A 47 -24.91 -3.63 -29.37
N VAL A 48 -23.65 -4.02 -29.61
CA VAL A 48 -23.28 -4.71 -30.84
C VAL A 48 -23.42 -6.23 -30.73
N ASN A 49 -23.70 -6.75 -29.55
CA ASN A 49 -23.74 -8.18 -29.23
C ASN A 49 -22.49 -8.94 -29.68
N PHE A 50 -21.32 -8.32 -29.49
CA PHE A 50 -20.04 -8.85 -29.91
C PHE A 50 -18.91 -8.40 -28.97
N GLN A 51 -17.73 -9.02 -29.08
CA GLN A 51 -16.56 -8.64 -28.31
C GLN A 51 -16.08 -7.23 -28.68
N VAL A 52 -15.83 -6.40 -27.68
CA VAL A 52 -15.30 -5.06 -27.85
C VAL A 52 -14.03 -4.89 -27.04
N LYS A 53 -13.01 -4.32 -27.65
CA LYS A 53 -11.74 -3.96 -27.01
C LYS A 53 -11.51 -2.46 -27.11
N MET A 54 -11.28 -1.81 -25.97
CA MET A 54 -10.90 -0.40 -25.94
C MET A 54 -9.49 -0.23 -25.39
N ARG A 55 -8.68 0.60 -26.05
CA ARG A 55 -7.34 0.99 -25.60
C ARG A 55 -7.18 2.48 -25.86
N LEU A 56 -6.84 3.22 -24.81
CA LEU A 56 -6.51 4.64 -24.95
C LEU A 56 -5.04 4.84 -25.39
N PRO A 57 -4.75 5.80 -26.26
CA PRO A 57 -3.40 6.34 -26.44
C PRO A 57 -2.86 6.88 -25.12
N ARG A 58 -1.54 6.88 -24.93
CA ARG A 58 -0.92 7.25 -23.64
C ARG A 58 -1.19 8.69 -23.23
N ASP A 59 -1.19 9.60 -24.16
CA ASP A 59 -1.50 11.02 -23.96
C ASP A 59 -2.93 11.21 -23.48
N VAL A 60 -3.90 10.60 -24.14
CA VAL A 60 -5.32 10.62 -23.74
C VAL A 60 -5.52 9.96 -22.36
N ASP A 61 -4.90 8.79 -22.13
CA ASP A 61 -4.94 8.09 -20.83
C ASP A 61 -4.42 9.00 -19.70
N THR A 62 -3.30 9.67 -19.93
CA THR A 62 -2.70 10.58 -18.93
C THR A 62 -3.61 11.76 -18.60
N HIS A 63 -4.28 12.33 -19.60
CA HIS A 63 -5.23 13.44 -19.38
C HIS A 63 -6.51 12.99 -18.64
N ILE A 64 -7.10 11.87 -19.07
CA ILE A 64 -8.37 11.39 -18.49
C ILE A 64 -8.17 10.82 -17.07
N MET A 65 -7.07 10.10 -16.83
CA MET A 65 -6.82 9.45 -15.53
C MET A 65 -6.36 10.44 -14.48
N SER A 66 -5.90 11.63 -14.88
CA SER A 66 -5.40 12.67 -13.97
C SER A 66 -4.15 12.25 -13.18
N GLY A 67 -3.66 13.13 -12.34
CA GLY A 67 -2.46 12.96 -11.52
C GLY A 67 -2.72 13.15 -10.04
N ASP A 68 -1.63 13.32 -9.30
CA ASP A 68 -1.68 13.67 -7.89
C ASP A 68 -2.25 15.08 -7.68
N HIS A 69 -2.73 15.34 -6.47
CA HIS A 69 -3.30 16.62 -6.08
C HIS A 69 -2.22 17.70 -5.95
N SER A 70 -2.44 18.85 -6.56
CA SER A 70 -1.67 20.04 -6.24
C SER A 70 -2.07 20.53 -4.85
N VAL A 71 -1.09 20.90 -4.03
CA VAL A 71 -1.33 21.31 -2.64
C VAL A 71 -0.58 22.62 -2.37
N LEU A 72 -1.29 23.60 -1.83
CA LEU A 72 -0.71 24.80 -1.24
C LEU A 72 -0.72 24.62 0.28
N ALA A 73 0.44 24.70 0.91
CA ALA A 73 0.59 24.69 2.37
C ALA A 73 0.98 26.06 2.88
N LYS A 74 0.18 26.62 3.79
CA LYS A 74 0.53 27.83 4.55
C LYS A 74 0.85 27.41 5.97
N TYR A 75 1.98 27.86 6.50
CA TYR A 75 2.39 27.45 7.84
C TYR A 75 2.87 28.63 8.71
N LYS A 76 2.75 28.41 10.01
CA LYS A 76 3.38 29.21 11.06
C LYS A 76 4.13 28.26 11.98
N VAL A 77 5.36 28.61 12.35
CA VAL A 77 6.19 27.79 13.23
C VAL A 77 6.78 28.68 14.32
N ALA A 78 6.74 28.17 15.55
CA ALA A 78 7.49 28.70 16.69
C ALA A 78 8.58 27.67 17.05
N PHE A 79 9.81 28.13 17.21
CA PHE A 79 10.94 27.27 17.53
C PHE A 79 11.93 28.01 18.43
N ASP A 80 12.72 27.24 19.17
CA ASP A 80 13.82 27.76 19.96
C ASP A 80 14.97 28.18 19.04
N SER A 81 15.31 29.48 19.08
CA SER A 81 16.36 30.06 18.24
C SER A 81 17.77 29.58 18.61
N SER A 82 17.97 28.95 19.75
CA SER A 82 19.27 28.40 20.17
C SER A 82 19.61 27.06 19.57
N ASN A 83 18.59 26.24 19.26
CA ASN A 83 18.78 24.84 18.86
C ASN A 83 17.85 24.36 17.72
N GLY A 84 16.89 25.19 17.29
CA GLY A 84 15.95 24.86 16.22
C GLY A 84 14.85 23.86 16.60
N LYS A 85 14.66 23.58 17.89
CA LYS A 85 13.59 22.71 18.35
C LYS A 85 12.24 23.39 18.17
N ILE A 86 11.30 22.68 17.52
CA ILE A 86 9.96 23.20 17.24
C ILE A 86 9.08 23.10 18.49
N GLU A 87 8.53 24.23 18.91
CA GLU A 87 7.61 24.33 20.05
C GLU A 87 6.14 24.33 19.62
N ALA A 88 5.84 24.91 18.45
CA ALA A 88 4.50 24.89 17.89
C ALA A 88 4.52 24.97 16.37
N LEU A 89 3.62 24.21 15.72
CA LEU A 89 3.47 24.18 14.27
C LEU A 89 2.00 24.23 13.87
N LYS A 90 1.64 25.22 13.06
CA LYS A 90 0.35 25.28 12.38
C LYS A 90 0.56 25.17 10.88
N ILE A 91 -0.23 24.29 10.22
CA ILE A 91 -0.25 24.16 8.75
C ILE A 91 -1.70 24.13 8.26
N ASP A 92 -2.02 25.01 7.32
CA ASP A 92 -3.27 25.03 6.58
C ASP A 92 -2.99 24.52 5.15
N TYR A 93 -3.57 23.37 4.78
CA TYR A 93 -3.44 22.74 3.46
C TYR A 93 -4.64 23.06 2.58
N TYR A 94 -4.40 23.55 1.38
CA TYR A 94 -5.39 23.77 0.34
C TYR A 94 -5.13 22.78 -0.78
N VAL A 95 -6.04 21.82 -0.94
CA VAL A 95 -5.90 20.66 -1.84
C VAL A 95 -6.76 20.85 -3.07
N ASP A 96 -6.16 20.91 -4.25
CA ASP A 96 -6.89 21.02 -5.54
C ASP A 96 -7.61 19.71 -5.86
N SER A 97 -8.93 19.71 -5.77
CA SER A 97 -9.77 18.54 -6.04
C SER A 97 -10.20 18.39 -7.50
N GLY A 98 -9.99 19.43 -8.33
CA GLY A 98 -10.62 19.53 -9.62
C GLY A 98 -12.13 19.79 -9.52
N TYR A 99 -12.91 19.40 -10.50
CA TYR A 99 -14.37 19.67 -10.52
C TYR A 99 -15.18 18.83 -9.50
N SER A 100 -14.59 17.77 -8.94
CA SER A 100 -15.27 16.88 -7.97
C SER A 100 -14.28 16.49 -6.85
N TYR A 101 -14.73 16.59 -5.62
CA TYR A 101 -13.93 16.32 -4.43
C TYR A 101 -13.99 14.86 -3.94
N LYS A 102 -14.83 14.00 -4.55
CA LYS A 102 -15.12 12.64 -4.05
C LYS A 102 -13.87 11.79 -3.81
N ASN A 103 -12.87 11.89 -4.67
CA ASN A 103 -11.61 11.14 -4.53
C ASN A 103 -10.59 11.86 -3.63
N SER A 104 -10.83 13.13 -3.30
CA SER A 104 -9.89 13.99 -2.61
C SER A 104 -10.00 13.93 -1.09
N ILE A 105 -11.17 13.53 -0.56
CA ILE A 105 -11.42 13.44 0.90
C ILE A 105 -10.39 12.51 1.57
N GLY A 106 -10.21 11.31 1.06
CA GLY A 106 -9.23 10.36 1.63
C GLY A 106 -7.79 10.83 1.48
N MET A 107 -7.49 11.61 0.44
CA MET A 107 -6.18 12.22 0.21
C MET A 107 -5.89 13.30 1.26
N GLU A 108 -6.81 14.20 1.48
CA GLU A 108 -6.71 15.27 2.47
C GLU A 108 -6.55 14.70 3.89
N GLN A 109 -7.38 13.72 4.25
CA GLN A 109 -7.23 13.01 5.53
C GLN A 109 -5.83 12.39 5.70
N LYS A 110 -5.28 11.82 4.63
CA LYS A 110 -3.94 11.22 4.65
C LYS A 110 -2.84 12.28 4.75
N ILE A 111 -3.01 13.46 4.15
CA ILE A 111 -2.12 14.63 4.35
C ILE A 111 -2.08 14.98 5.84
N LEU A 112 -3.23 15.15 6.48
CA LEU A 112 -3.32 15.50 7.90
C LEU A 112 -2.66 14.46 8.80
N LEU A 113 -2.90 13.16 8.56
CA LEU A 113 -2.32 12.06 9.32
C LEU A 113 -0.80 11.91 9.16
N HIS A 114 -0.20 12.55 8.16
CA HIS A 114 1.23 12.48 7.90
C HIS A 114 1.96 13.81 8.05
N SER A 115 1.25 14.86 8.51
CA SER A 115 1.82 16.19 8.69
C SER A 115 2.86 16.26 9.79
N ASP A 116 2.80 15.38 10.75
CA ASP A 116 3.82 15.21 11.77
C ASP A 116 5.09 14.50 11.25
N SER A 117 4.99 13.77 10.13
CA SER A 117 6.08 12.93 9.62
C SER A 117 6.69 12.07 10.76
N VAL A 118 8.00 12.17 10.99
CA VAL A 118 8.71 11.46 12.06
C VAL A 118 8.99 12.34 13.28
N TYR A 119 8.35 13.51 13.35
CA TYR A 119 8.68 14.55 14.33
C TYR A 119 7.61 14.70 15.40
N ASN A 120 8.06 14.92 16.63
CA ASN A 120 7.20 15.24 17.75
C ASN A 120 7.06 16.77 17.86
N PHE A 121 5.87 17.27 17.58
CA PHE A 121 5.52 18.68 17.78
C PHE A 121 4.67 18.83 19.04
N PRO A 122 5.16 19.49 20.10
CA PRO A 122 4.42 19.61 21.36
C PRO A 122 3.07 20.27 21.18
N ASN A 123 3.00 21.30 20.34
CA ASN A 123 1.77 22.00 19.99
C ASN A 123 1.60 22.00 18.48
N PHE A 124 0.45 21.58 18.00
CA PHE A 124 0.19 21.52 16.55
C PHE A 124 -1.26 21.85 16.22
N GLU A 125 -1.45 22.40 15.02
CA GLU A 125 -2.75 22.61 14.41
C GLU A 125 -2.62 22.33 12.89
N PHE A 126 -3.25 21.26 12.40
CA PHE A 126 -3.25 20.87 10.99
C PHE A 126 -4.66 20.93 10.42
N ASN A 127 -4.87 21.79 9.44
CA ASN A 127 -6.16 22.01 8.80
C ASN A 127 -6.11 21.62 7.33
N GLY A 128 -7.15 20.97 6.83
CA GLY A 128 -7.32 20.59 5.43
C GLY A 128 -8.50 21.33 4.79
N HIS A 129 -8.31 21.80 3.57
CA HIS A 129 -9.33 22.47 2.77
C HIS A 129 -9.36 21.90 1.37
N LEU A 130 -10.48 21.27 0.98
CA LEU A 130 -10.68 20.81 -0.38
C LEU A 130 -11.16 21.95 -1.27
N CYS A 131 -10.37 22.27 -2.30
CA CYS A 131 -10.66 23.36 -3.23
C CYS A 131 -11.21 22.80 -4.53
N GLN A 132 -12.41 23.20 -4.90
CA GLN A 132 -12.98 22.89 -6.20
C GLN A 132 -12.39 23.82 -7.27
N THR A 133 -12.02 23.24 -8.41
CA THR A 133 -11.47 23.99 -9.55
C THR A 133 -12.09 23.46 -10.87
N ASN A 134 -11.88 24.22 -11.95
CA ASN A 134 -12.36 23.84 -13.30
C ASN A 134 -11.46 22.81 -14.01
N LYS A 135 -10.55 22.17 -13.27
CA LYS A 135 -9.70 21.09 -13.81
C LYS A 135 -10.39 19.74 -13.70
N ILE A 136 -9.86 18.76 -14.40
CA ILE A 136 -10.22 17.35 -14.19
C ILE A 136 -9.94 16.98 -12.73
N SER A 137 -10.88 16.28 -12.09
CA SER A 137 -10.72 15.82 -10.70
C SER A 137 -9.45 14.99 -10.57
N ASN A 138 -8.65 15.32 -9.57
CA ASN A 138 -7.46 14.56 -9.23
C ASN A 138 -7.81 13.18 -8.68
N ALA A 139 -6.88 12.26 -8.77
CA ALA A 139 -7.04 10.88 -8.33
C ALA A 139 -5.97 10.52 -7.28
N HIS A 140 -6.20 9.42 -6.61
CA HIS A 140 -5.19 8.86 -5.72
C HIS A 140 -3.90 8.58 -6.50
N PHE A 141 -2.78 8.93 -5.94
CA PHE A 141 -1.48 8.62 -6.51
C PHE A 141 -0.56 7.99 -5.45
N ARG A 142 0.46 7.24 -5.87
CA ARG A 142 1.41 6.55 -4.99
C ARG A 142 1.99 7.51 -3.96
N GLY A 143 1.93 7.15 -2.67
CA GLY A 143 2.24 8.02 -1.53
C GLY A 143 1.00 8.64 -0.90
N PHE A 144 -0.07 8.87 -1.64
CA PHE A 144 -1.42 9.19 -1.17
C PHE A 144 -1.44 10.29 -0.10
N GLY A 145 -0.84 11.43 -0.40
CA GLY A 145 -0.80 12.60 0.48
C GLY A 145 0.39 12.66 1.43
N ALA A 146 1.01 11.55 1.78
CA ALA A 146 2.15 11.55 2.68
C ALA A 146 3.35 12.32 2.12
N GLN A 147 3.58 12.29 0.79
CA GLN A 147 4.63 13.09 0.16
C GLN A 147 4.31 14.59 0.19
N ASN A 148 3.04 14.97 0.03
CA ASN A 148 2.63 16.37 0.04
C ASN A 148 2.86 17.00 1.43
N SER A 149 2.42 16.31 2.50
CA SER A 149 2.69 16.75 3.87
C SER A 149 4.17 16.66 4.23
N GLY A 150 4.87 15.60 3.80
CA GLY A 150 6.30 15.47 4.03
C GLY A 150 7.10 16.61 3.41
N ILE A 151 6.80 17.03 2.18
CA ILE A 151 7.43 18.21 1.54
C ILE A 151 7.13 19.48 2.34
N ALA A 152 5.89 19.69 2.79
CA ALA A 152 5.54 20.86 3.57
C ALA A 152 6.29 20.90 4.92
N THR A 153 6.34 19.78 5.63
CA THR A 153 7.04 19.68 6.91
C THR A 153 8.56 19.86 6.75
N GLU A 154 9.15 19.24 5.73
CA GLU A 154 10.58 19.43 5.44
C GLU A 154 10.91 20.87 5.05
N ALA A 155 10.00 21.57 4.34
CA ALA A 155 10.18 22.99 4.03
C ALA A 155 10.20 23.87 5.28
N VAL A 156 9.47 23.49 6.35
CA VAL A 156 9.55 24.18 7.65
C VAL A 156 10.97 24.07 8.22
N PHE A 157 11.55 22.86 8.24
CA PHE A 157 12.92 22.65 8.72
C PHE A 157 13.96 23.39 7.88
N GLU A 158 13.79 23.46 6.55
CA GLU A 158 14.68 24.23 5.68
C GLU A 158 14.61 25.73 5.99
N ARG A 159 13.42 26.26 6.33
CA ARG A 159 13.27 27.67 6.75
C ARG A 159 13.92 27.94 8.10
N ILE A 160 13.75 27.07 9.08
CA ILE A 160 14.42 27.17 10.39
C ILE A 160 15.93 27.18 10.20
N ARG A 161 16.48 26.23 9.42
CA ARG A 161 17.90 26.18 9.10
C ARG A 161 18.42 27.47 8.48
N HIS A 162 17.66 27.99 7.51
CA HIS A 162 18.05 29.25 6.85
C HIS A 162 18.01 30.47 7.80
N TYR A 163 17.03 30.47 8.69
CA TYR A 163 16.91 31.56 9.71
C TYR A 163 18.05 31.52 10.72
N LEU A 164 18.47 30.34 11.12
CA LEU A 164 19.57 30.15 12.08
C LEU A 164 20.96 30.22 11.43
N GLU A 165 21.03 30.38 10.11
CA GLU A 165 22.30 30.31 9.33
C GLU A 165 23.12 29.06 9.66
N ASP A 166 22.45 27.98 10.06
CA ASP A 166 23.05 26.80 10.65
C ASP A 166 23.50 25.78 9.60
N SER A 167 24.75 25.37 9.69
CA SER A 167 25.30 24.25 8.95
C SER A 167 24.91 22.88 9.51
N LYS A 168 24.34 22.83 10.72
CA LYS A 168 23.97 21.60 11.46
C LYS A 168 22.53 21.17 11.25
N HIS A 169 21.96 21.45 10.10
CA HIS A 169 20.57 21.12 9.75
C HIS A 169 20.11 19.70 10.13
N ASP A 170 20.99 18.72 9.97
CA ASP A 170 20.67 17.32 10.29
C ASP A 170 20.45 17.09 11.80
N ASP A 171 21.13 17.88 12.64
CA ASP A 171 20.99 17.81 14.09
C ASP A 171 19.66 18.45 14.53
N ILE A 172 19.23 19.52 13.85
CA ILE A 172 17.90 20.16 14.07
C ILE A 172 16.79 19.15 13.80
N LYS A 173 16.84 18.39 12.70
CA LYS A 173 15.85 17.35 12.41
C LYS A 173 15.84 16.28 13.51
N ARG A 174 17.02 15.78 13.86
CA ARG A 174 17.16 14.70 14.85
C ARG A 174 16.66 15.07 16.23
N SER A 175 16.86 16.33 16.66
CA SER A 175 16.37 16.83 17.97
C SER A 175 14.84 16.88 18.07
N ASN A 176 14.16 16.84 16.93
CA ASN A 176 12.70 16.82 16.84
C ASN A 176 12.11 15.42 16.59
N PHE A 177 12.91 14.36 16.45
CA PHE A 177 12.39 13.02 16.19
C PHE A 177 11.53 12.52 17.36
N TYR A 178 10.50 11.75 17.01
CA TYR A 178 9.76 10.96 17.98
C TYR A 178 10.69 10.05 18.79
N GLN A 179 10.38 9.94 20.06
CA GLN A 179 11.02 9.01 20.98
C GLN A 179 10.07 7.87 21.33
N LYS A 180 10.61 6.79 21.89
CA LYS A 180 9.81 5.67 22.38
C LYS A 180 8.79 6.16 23.41
N ASN A 181 7.54 5.71 23.29
CA ASN A 181 6.37 6.09 24.08
C ASN A 181 5.81 7.49 23.77
N ASP A 182 6.37 8.23 22.83
CA ASP A 182 5.71 9.44 22.33
C ASP A 182 4.36 9.10 21.69
N LYS A 183 3.47 10.09 21.66
CA LYS A 183 2.13 9.95 21.13
C LYS A 183 1.97 10.79 19.87
N THR A 184 1.47 10.16 18.80
CA THR A 184 1.16 10.88 17.55
C THR A 184 -0.03 11.83 17.73
N PRO A 185 -0.21 12.85 16.84
CA PRO A 185 -1.36 13.75 16.86
C PRO A 185 -2.73 13.05 16.87
N TYR A 186 -2.79 11.86 16.29
CA TYR A 186 -3.99 11.03 16.21
C TYR A 186 -4.07 9.93 17.27
N GLY A 187 -3.27 10.01 18.32
CA GLY A 187 -3.44 9.24 19.55
C GLY A 187 -2.71 7.90 19.62
N VAL A 188 -1.91 7.52 18.60
CA VAL A 188 -1.13 6.27 18.63
C VAL A 188 0.13 6.47 19.46
N VAL A 189 0.34 5.57 20.45
CA VAL A 189 1.59 5.49 21.21
C VAL A 189 2.62 4.72 20.41
N LEU A 190 3.82 5.28 20.28
CA LEU A 190 4.94 4.70 19.55
C LEU A 190 5.80 3.87 20.51
N ASP A 191 5.53 2.59 20.60
CA ASP A 191 6.24 1.62 21.46
C ASP A 191 7.48 1.02 20.79
N ASP A 192 7.49 0.99 19.46
CA ASP A 192 8.61 0.55 18.62
C ASP A 192 8.96 1.64 17.59
N ILE A 193 10.13 2.28 17.79
CA ILE A 193 10.59 3.37 16.95
C ILE A 193 12.09 3.25 16.66
N ASN A 194 12.44 3.21 15.37
CA ASN A 194 13.80 2.96 14.92
C ASN A 194 14.36 4.10 14.04
N ILE A 195 13.72 5.28 14.08
CA ILE A 195 14.10 6.37 13.16
C ILE A 195 15.52 6.87 13.39
N ASP A 196 15.97 6.96 14.65
CA ASP A 196 17.31 7.44 14.99
C ASP A 196 18.40 6.47 14.53
N GLU A 197 18.14 5.18 14.67
CA GLU A 197 19.03 4.13 14.15
C GLU A 197 19.09 4.15 12.63
N CYS A 198 17.93 4.19 11.96
CA CYS A 198 17.84 4.29 10.51
C CYS A 198 18.57 5.52 9.98
N TRP A 199 18.44 6.67 10.65
CA TRP A 199 19.11 7.91 10.33
C TRP A 199 20.63 7.78 10.41
N SER A 200 21.12 7.21 11.51
CA SER A 200 22.55 6.99 11.75
C SER A 200 23.13 6.00 10.74
N LEU A 201 22.46 4.89 10.49
CA LEU A 201 22.89 3.86 9.55
C LEU A 201 22.95 4.37 8.11
N ILE A 202 21.94 5.12 7.65
CA ILE A 202 21.97 5.63 6.28
C ILE A 202 23.07 6.68 6.08
N LYS A 203 23.32 7.55 7.06
CA LYS A 203 24.42 8.51 7.00
C LYS A 203 25.78 7.81 6.90
N ALA A 204 25.99 6.76 7.67
CA ALA A 204 27.22 5.98 7.64
C ALA A 204 27.37 5.21 6.31
N LYS A 205 26.37 4.41 5.92
CA LYS A 205 26.40 3.56 4.72
C LYS A 205 26.52 4.35 3.42
N SER A 206 25.87 5.53 3.33
CA SER A 206 25.95 6.40 2.16
C SER A 206 27.20 7.29 2.12
N ARG A 207 28.03 7.29 3.15
CA ARG A 207 29.16 8.22 3.29
C ARG A 207 28.69 9.68 3.16
N TYR A 208 27.54 9.99 3.77
CA TYR A 208 26.81 11.24 3.57
C TYR A 208 27.66 12.51 3.78
N GLU A 209 28.46 12.55 4.82
CA GLU A 209 29.31 13.71 5.12
C GLU A 209 30.40 13.94 4.06
N GLU A 210 30.93 12.86 3.48
CA GLU A 210 31.86 12.95 2.36
C GLU A 210 31.15 13.49 1.10
N LEU A 211 29.97 12.97 0.79
CA LEU A 211 29.17 13.45 -0.33
C LEU A 211 28.78 14.93 -0.18
N LYS A 212 28.45 15.37 1.04
CA LYS A 212 28.22 16.81 1.32
C LYS A 212 29.45 17.65 1.01
N ARG A 213 30.64 17.19 1.38
CA ARG A 213 31.89 17.91 1.05
C ARG A 213 32.13 17.98 -0.46
N CYS A 214 31.91 16.88 -1.18
CA CYS A 214 31.98 16.86 -2.65
C CYS A 214 31.00 17.83 -3.30
N VAL A 215 29.75 17.89 -2.81
CA VAL A 215 28.74 18.84 -3.30
C VAL A 215 29.16 20.28 -3.05
N ARG A 216 29.68 20.61 -1.87
CA ARG A 216 30.18 21.95 -1.55
C ARG A 216 31.35 22.36 -2.44
N ALA A 217 32.33 21.48 -2.62
CA ALA A 217 33.49 21.73 -3.49
C ALA A 217 33.04 21.94 -4.95
N PHE A 218 32.15 21.11 -5.47
CA PHE A 218 31.59 21.30 -6.81
C PHE A 218 30.87 22.65 -6.95
N ASN A 219 30.07 23.03 -5.97
CA ASN A 219 29.27 24.25 -6.01
C ASN A 219 30.15 25.52 -5.90
N ALA A 220 31.30 25.43 -5.26
CA ALA A 220 32.24 26.56 -5.14
C ALA A 220 32.86 26.92 -6.50
N ILE A 221 33.18 25.93 -7.32
CA ILE A 221 33.86 26.15 -8.62
C ILE A 221 32.88 26.24 -9.82
N SER A 222 31.68 25.65 -9.70
CA SER A 222 30.71 25.65 -10.80
C SER A 222 29.84 26.89 -10.79
N LYS A 223 29.87 27.68 -11.87
CA LYS A 223 29.10 28.93 -12.00
C LYS A 223 27.62 28.67 -12.26
N TYR A 224 27.31 27.80 -13.21
CA TYR A 224 25.95 27.63 -13.74
C TYR A 224 25.25 26.36 -13.28
N LYS A 225 25.99 25.34 -12.92
CA LYS A 225 25.44 24.06 -12.45
C LYS A 225 25.68 23.94 -10.96
N LYS A 226 24.63 23.54 -10.24
CA LYS A 226 24.73 23.28 -8.79
C LYS A 226 24.27 21.85 -8.50
N ARG A 227 24.82 21.26 -7.46
CA ARG A 227 24.44 19.94 -6.92
C ARG A 227 23.77 20.13 -5.57
N GLY A 228 22.84 19.26 -5.25
CA GLY A 228 22.23 19.18 -3.94
C GLY A 228 22.35 17.75 -3.38
N ILE A 229 22.29 17.63 -2.08
CA ILE A 229 22.17 16.38 -1.35
C ILE A 229 21.28 16.60 -0.15
N ALA A 230 20.36 15.67 0.10
CA ALA A 230 19.48 15.72 1.25
C ALA A 230 19.21 14.31 1.79
N ILE A 231 18.85 14.22 3.07
CA ILE A 231 18.23 13.04 3.68
C ILE A 231 16.86 13.50 4.19
N THR A 232 15.82 12.75 3.84
CA THR A 232 14.47 12.99 4.31
C THR A 232 13.99 11.77 5.08
N PRO A 233 13.71 11.88 6.37
CA PRO A 233 13.10 10.81 7.13
C PRO A 233 11.62 10.69 6.78
N VAL A 234 11.07 9.48 6.75
CA VAL A 234 9.70 9.23 6.34
C VAL A 234 9.01 8.30 7.31
N LYS A 235 7.80 8.67 7.71
CA LYS A 235 6.81 7.80 8.34
C LYS A 235 5.65 7.58 7.39
N PHE A 236 5.25 6.34 7.19
CA PHE A 236 4.09 6.02 6.36
C PHE A 236 3.15 5.05 7.07
N GLY A 237 1.91 5.48 7.28
CA GLY A 237 0.86 4.64 7.85
C GLY A 237 0.39 3.58 6.86
N VAL A 238 0.65 2.30 7.17
CA VAL A 238 0.19 1.15 6.40
C VAL A 238 -1.29 0.90 6.66
N GLY A 239 -2.02 0.55 5.61
CA GLY A 239 -3.44 0.17 5.70
C GLY A 239 -4.41 1.22 5.19
N HIS A 240 -5.65 0.76 4.95
CA HIS A 240 -6.76 1.62 4.59
C HIS A 240 -7.36 2.27 5.84
N GLY A 241 -7.64 3.59 5.78
CA GLY A 241 -8.45 4.27 6.80
C GLY A 241 -9.90 3.74 6.84
N PHE A 242 -10.39 3.22 5.73
CA PHE A 242 -11.72 2.65 5.59
C PHE A 242 -11.77 1.21 6.12
N ALA A 243 -12.45 0.98 7.24
CA ALA A 243 -12.48 -0.31 7.91
C ALA A 243 -12.98 -1.49 7.05
N PRO A 244 -14.05 -1.38 6.21
CA PRO A 244 -14.48 -2.46 5.33
C PRO A 244 -13.41 -2.92 4.32
N GLY A 245 -12.40 -2.08 4.03
CA GLY A 245 -11.29 -2.40 3.12
C GLY A 245 -10.21 -3.32 3.69
N ARG A 246 -10.38 -3.83 4.90
CA ARG A 246 -9.33 -4.52 5.65
C ARG A 246 -9.48 -6.03 5.66
N ARG A 247 -9.91 -6.60 4.56
CA ARG A 247 -10.13 -8.03 4.38
C ARG A 247 -9.41 -8.58 3.16
N GLY A 248 -9.09 -9.87 3.21
CA GLY A 248 -8.52 -10.61 2.09
C GLY A 248 -9.13 -12.00 2.03
N SER A 249 -9.20 -12.55 0.83
CA SER A 249 -9.66 -13.91 0.59
C SER A 249 -8.76 -14.63 -0.40
N SER A 250 -8.70 -15.96 -0.27
CA SER A 250 -8.04 -16.84 -1.22
C SER A 250 -8.75 -18.17 -1.30
N VAL A 251 -8.60 -18.85 -2.43
CA VAL A 251 -9.00 -20.25 -2.62
C VAL A 251 -7.77 -21.03 -3.03
N VAL A 252 -7.50 -22.14 -2.33
CA VAL A 252 -6.35 -23.02 -2.58
C VAL A 252 -6.85 -24.41 -2.91
N HIS A 253 -6.30 -24.99 -3.98
CA HIS A 253 -6.59 -26.34 -4.45
C HIS A 253 -5.33 -27.18 -4.43
N LEU A 254 -5.39 -28.36 -3.84
CA LEU A 254 -4.37 -29.39 -3.98
C LEU A 254 -4.76 -30.29 -5.15
N LEU A 255 -3.91 -30.38 -6.16
CA LEU A 255 -4.17 -31.22 -7.33
C LEU A 255 -3.60 -32.59 -7.11
N LYS A 256 -4.21 -33.61 -7.75
CA LYS A 256 -3.91 -35.04 -7.55
C LYS A 256 -2.42 -35.41 -7.77
N ASP A 257 -1.71 -34.67 -8.57
CA ASP A 257 -0.28 -34.84 -8.85
C ASP A 257 0.64 -34.24 -7.78
N GLY A 258 0.08 -33.58 -6.77
CA GLY A 258 0.82 -32.87 -5.71
C GLY A 258 1.17 -31.43 -6.03
N THR A 259 0.70 -30.88 -7.14
CA THR A 259 0.81 -29.45 -7.42
C THR A 259 -0.30 -28.66 -6.71
N VAL A 260 -0.09 -27.38 -6.54
CA VAL A 260 -1.02 -26.46 -5.86
C VAL A 260 -1.41 -25.32 -6.79
N LEU A 261 -2.70 -25.15 -6.95
CA LEU A 261 -3.27 -23.98 -7.64
C LEU A 261 -3.95 -23.09 -6.62
N TYR A 262 -3.72 -21.80 -6.71
CA TYR A 262 -4.44 -20.85 -5.86
C TYR A 262 -4.87 -19.59 -6.61
N VAL A 263 -5.97 -19.01 -6.12
CA VAL A 263 -6.52 -17.72 -6.55
C VAL A 263 -6.71 -16.85 -5.32
N HIS A 264 -6.41 -15.57 -5.44
CA HIS A 264 -6.61 -14.62 -4.35
C HIS A 264 -7.28 -13.32 -4.81
N SER A 265 -7.88 -12.60 -3.89
CA SER A 265 -8.63 -11.38 -4.17
C SER A 265 -7.77 -10.13 -4.49
N GLY A 266 -6.46 -10.22 -4.37
CA GLY A 266 -5.54 -9.12 -4.70
C GLY A 266 -5.12 -9.11 -6.17
N VAL A 267 -4.69 -7.95 -6.66
CA VAL A 267 -4.25 -7.74 -8.05
C VAL A 267 -2.73 -7.53 -8.12
N GLU A 268 -2.07 -8.21 -9.07
CA GLU A 268 -0.67 -8.00 -9.39
C GLU A 268 -0.49 -6.71 -10.21
N GLN A 269 0.32 -5.79 -9.68
CA GLN A 269 0.60 -4.46 -10.27
C GLN A 269 2.09 -4.27 -10.55
N GLY A 270 2.89 -5.34 -10.40
CA GLY A 270 4.35 -5.32 -10.45
C GLY A 270 5.04 -5.35 -9.08
N GLN A 271 4.27 -5.40 -7.98
CA GLN A 271 4.81 -5.48 -6.61
C GLN A 271 5.20 -6.91 -6.19
N GLY A 272 4.95 -7.92 -7.04
CA GLY A 272 5.29 -9.31 -6.77
C GLY A 272 4.30 -10.03 -5.83
N LEU A 273 3.04 -9.62 -5.79
CA LEU A 273 2.03 -10.21 -4.90
C LEU A 273 1.84 -11.71 -5.15
N HIS A 274 1.70 -12.12 -6.41
CA HIS A 274 1.56 -13.54 -6.77
C HIS A 274 2.75 -14.36 -6.28
N THR A 275 3.97 -13.94 -6.57
CA THR A 275 5.19 -14.63 -6.13
C THR A 275 5.29 -14.73 -4.60
N LYS A 276 4.98 -13.63 -3.90
CA LYS A 276 4.99 -13.63 -2.43
C LYS A 276 3.99 -14.63 -1.85
N MET A 277 2.80 -14.71 -2.43
CA MET A 277 1.77 -15.66 -1.96
C MET A 277 2.15 -17.12 -2.28
N CYS A 278 2.84 -17.39 -3.42
CA CYS A 278 3.45 -18.69 -3.66
C CYS A 278 4.43 -19.05 -2.54
N CYS A 279 5.31 -18.12 -2.15
CA CYS A 279 6.26 -18.36 -1.06
C CYS A 279 5.56 -18.60 0.29
N VAL A 280 4.48 -17.87 0.58
CA VAL A 280 3.67 -18.08 1.81
C VAL A 280 3.05 -19.47 1.81
N ALA A 281 2.39 -19.87 0.72
CA ALA A 281 1.78 -21.19 0.60
C ALA A 281 2.82 -22.32 0.69
N ALA A 282 3.97 -22.16 0.01
CA ALA A 282 5.09 -23.11 0.07
C ALA A 282 5.59 -23.31 1.51
N LYS A 283 5.73 -22.20 2.26
CA LYS A 283 6.17 -22.27 3.66
C LYS A 283 5.17 -22.98 4.56
N VAL A 284 3.88 -22.73 4.39
CA VAL A 284 2.83 -23.34 5.23
C VAL A 284 2.66 -24.82 4.91
N LEU A 285 2.63 -25.17 3.61
CA LEU A 285 2.47 -26.55 3.16
C LEU A 285 3.74 -27.38 3.29
N ASP A 286 4.88 -26.75 3.50
CA ASP A 286 6.22 -27.36 3.58
C ASP A 286 6.58 -28.13 2.28
N ILE A 287 6.47 -27.40 1.15
CA ILE A 287 6.74 -27.91 -0.21
C ILE A 287 7.56 -26.90 -1.01
N PRO A 288 8.25 -27.34 -2.08
CA PRO A 288 8.93 -26.45 -3.00
C PRO A 288 7.97 -25.43 -3.66
N VAL A 289 8.42 -24.20 -3.84
CA VAL A 289 7.62 -23.12 -4.45
C VAL A 289 7.25 -23.42 -5.90
N ASP A 290 8.06 -24.19 -6.61
CA ASP A 290 7.85 -24.56 -8.01
C ASP A 290 6.63 -25.45 -8.23
N LEU A 291 6.11 -26.07 -7.17
CA LEU A 291 4.88 -26.85 -7.20
C LEU A 291 3.62 -25.99 -7.11
N ILE A 292 3.76 -24.66 -6.94
CA ILE A 292 2.65 -23.77 -6.68
C ILE A 292 2.47 -22.79 -7.84
N HIS A 293 1.25 -22.73 -8.37
CA HIS A 293 0.86 -21.81 -9.43
C HIS A 293 -0.23 -20.85 -8.95
N SER A 294 -0.05 -19.56 -9.27
CA SER A 294 -1.05 -18.53 -9.02
C SER A 294 -1.84 -18.23 -10.28
N GLU A 295 -3.15 -18.37 -10.21
CA GLU A 295 -4.04 -17.86 -11.24
C GLU A 295 -4.36 -16.37 -11.03
N CYS A 296 -4.99 -15.78 -12.03
CA CYS A 296 -5.37 -14.37 -12.00
C CYS A 296 -6.49 -14.08 -10.98
N ALA A 297 -6.58 -12.83 -10.54
CA ALA A 297 -7.71 -12.37 -9.75
C ALA A 297 -9.00 -12.47 -10.58
N ASP A 298 -9.98 -13.19 -10.06
CA ASP A 298 -11.26 -13.50 -10.72
C ASP A 298 -12.41 -13.31 -9.74
N THR A 299 -13.37 -12.47 -10.11
CA THR A 299 -14.52 -12.15 -9.25
C THR A 299 -15.57 -13.27 -9.19
N MET A 300 -15.47 -14.32 -10.01
CA MET A 300 -16.27 -15.53 -9.84
C MET A 300 -15.73 -16.42 -8.72
N VAL A 301 -14.42 -16.43 -8.51
CA VAL A 301 -13.77 -17.27 -7.50
C VAL A 301 -13.65 -16.52 -6.17
N ASN A 302 -13.25 -15.23 -6.22
CA ASN A 302 -13.05 -14.39 -5.03
C ASN A 302 -13.94 -13.15 -5.12
N THR A 303 -15.11 -13.20 -4.50
CA THR A 303 -16.07 -12.09 -4.46
C THR A 303 -15.71 -11.01 -3.45
N GLU A 304 -14.88 -11.34 -2.45
CA GLU A 304 -14.53 -10.50 -1.29
C GLU A 304 -13.32 -9.58 -1.52
N GLY A 305 -12.94 -9.35 -2.77
CA GLY A 305 -11.79 -8.53 -3.11
C GLY A 305 -11.98 -7.04 -2.78
N MET A 306 -10.97 -6.46 -2.17
CA MET A 306 -10.86 -5.01 -1.99
C MET A 306 -9.78 -4.42 -2.90
N SER A 307 -9.74 -3.09 -3.00
CA SER A 307 -8.73 -2.41 -3.80
C SER A 307 -7.32 -2.76 -3.32
N THR A 308 -6.46 -3.19 -4.24
CA THR A 308 -5.06 -3.50 -3.96
C THR A 308 -4.26 -2.22 -3.79
N GLY A 309 -3.82 -1.92 -2.57
CA GLY A 309 -3.11 -0.68 -2.27
C GLY A 309 -2.75 -0.51 -0.79
N ALA A 310 -2.38 0.70 -0.43
CA ALA A 310 -2.06 1.15 0.94
C ALA A 310 -0.93 0.37 1.65
N GLY A 311 -0.06 -0.33 0.90
CA GLY A 311 1.00 -1.18 1.45
C GLY A 311 0.53 -2.40 2.25
N TYR A 312 -0.75 -2.73 2.19
CA TYR A 312 -1.45 -3.60 3.13
C TYR A 312 -1.98 -4.90 2.53
N THR A 313 -2.17 -4.92 1.21
CA THR A 313 -2.77 -6.07 0.52
C THR A 313 -1.98 -7.36 0.72
N ASN A 314 -0.64 -7.25 0.77
CA ASN A 314 0.23 -8.40 1.02
C ASN A 314 -0.07 -9.08 2.37
N ASP A 315 -0.37 -8.28 3.39
CA ASP A 315 -0.63 -8.78 4.74
C ASP A 315 -1.98 -9.52 4.79
N VAL A 316 -3.05 -8.85 4.36
CA VAL A 316 -4.40 -9.47 4.45
C VAL A 316 -4.56 -10.68 3.52
N ILE A 317 -3.96 -10.66 2.33
CA ILE A 317 -3.98 -11.80 1.42
C ILE A 317 -3.07 -12.91 1.95
N GLY A 318 -1.91 -12.58 2.50
CA GLY A 318 -0.99 -13.54 3.09
C GLY A 318 -1.65 -14.35 4.21
N PHE A 319 -2.34 -13.70 5.12
CA PHE A 319 -3.09 -14.39 6.16
C PHE A 319 -4.27 -15.21 5.63
N ALA A 320 -4.95 -14.76 4.57
CA ALA A 320 -5.98 -15.55 3.92
C ALA A 320 -5.41 -16.81 3.25
N VAL A 321 -4.23 -16.73 2.63
CA VAL A 321 -3.53 -17.90 2.06
C VAL A 321 -3.09 -18.84 3.17
N ILE A 322 -2.56 -18.33 4.29
CA ILE A 322 -2.20 -19.15 5.46
C ILE A 322 -3.42 -19.92 5.97
N ASP A 323 -4.54 -19.25 6.20
CA ASP A 323 -5.78 -19.88 6.68
C ASP A 323 -6.26 -20.99 5.75
N ALA A 324 -6.25 -20.79 4.42
CA ALA A 324 -6.62 -21.83 3.47
C ALA A 324 -5.66 -23.03 3.51
N CYS A 325 -4.34 -22.76 3.51
CA CYS A 325 -3.31 -23.80 3.53
C CYS A 325 -3.33 -24.60 4.84
N GLU A 326 -3.54 -23.96 5.99
CA GLU A 326 -3.66 -24.64 7.28
C GLU A 326 -4.88 -25.56 7.35
N LYS A 327 -6.04 -25.11 6.82
CA LYS A 327 -7.23 -25.95 6.68
C LYS A 327 -6.95 -27.21 5.85
N LEU A 328 -6.26 -27.08 4.72
CA LEU A 328 -5.88 -28.21 3.86
C LEU A 328 -4.87 -29.10 4.57
N LYS A 329 -3.84 -28.53 5.17
CA LYS A 329 -2.80 -29.27 5.91
C LYS A 329 -3.42 -30.15 7.00
N LYS A 330 -4.36 -29.61 7.78
CA LYS A 330 -5.09 -30.35 8.80
C LYS A 330 -5.91 -31.52 8.23
N ARG A 331 -6.54 -31.35 7.05
CA ARG A 331 -7.33 -32.41 6.40
C ARG A 331 -6.48 -33.58 5.90
N ILE A 332 -5.25 -33.31 5.43
CA ILE A 332 -4.34 -34.30 4.89
C ILE A 332 -3.32 -34.84 5.90
N GLU A 333 -3.28 -34.30 7.11
CA GLU A 333 -2.29 -34.55 8.15
C GLU A 333 -2.09 -36.06 8.41
N LYS A 334 -3.16 -36.82 8.47
CA LYS A 334 -3.16 -38.30 8.70
C LYS A 334 -2.43 -39.08 7.63
N PHE A 335 -2.15 -38.52 6.45
CA PHE A 335 -1.50 -39.22 5.35
C PHE A 335 0.01 -38.91 5.24
N TYR A 336 0.56 -37.98 6.02
CA TYR A 336 1.97 -37.60 5.93
C TYR A 336 2.94 -38.72 6.25
N TYR A 337 2.52 -39.66 7.05
CA TYR A 337 3.40 -40.73 7.52
C TYR A 337 2.91 -42.11 7.16
N THR A 338 3.86 -43.05 6.95
CA THR A 338 3.64 -44.46 6.80
C THR A 338 4.67 -45.20 7.63
N THR A 339 4.47 -46.52 7.81
CA THR A 339 5.44 -47.40 8.48
C THR A 339 6.14 -48.23 7.40
N ASP A 340 7.47 -48.27 7.44
CA ASP A 340 8.26 -49.13 6.54
C ASP A 340 8.24 -50.60 6.99
N LYS A 341 8.95 -51.45 6.23
CA LYS A 341 9.05 -52.88 6.52
C LYS A 341 9.70 -53.22 7.87
N ASN A 342 10.43 -52.26 8.44
CA ASN A 342 11.14 -52.41 9.71
C ASN A 342 10.35 -51.78 10.89
N GLY A 343 9.14 -51.31 10.66
CA GLY A 343 8.32 -50.64 11.69
C GLY A 343 8.67 -49.15 11.91
N GLN A 344 9.56 -48.59 11.09
CA GLN A 344 10.00 -47.20 11.24
C GLN A 344 9.02 -46.23 10.56
N LYS A 345 8.68 -45.15 11.22
CA LYS A 345 7.82 -44.09 10.69
C LYS A 345 8.54 -43.28 9.65
N ILE A 346 8.06 -43.27 8.39
CA ILE A 346 8.64 -42.50 7.28
C ILE A 346 7.64 -41.46 6.80
N ARG A 347 8.15 -40.29 6.45
CA ARG A 347 7.35 -39.22 5.81
C ARG A 347 7.15 -39.55 4.33
N ARG A 348 5.90 -39.51 3.86
CA ARG A 348 5.58 -39.67 2.43
C ARG A 348 5.94 -38.39 1.64
N PRO A 349 6.30 -38.53 0.36
CA PRO A 349 6.31 -37.42 -0.58
C PRO A 349 4.94 -36.72 -0.61
N PHE A 350 4.93 -35.40 -0.79
CA PHE A 350 3.68 -34.62 -0.77
C PHE A 350 2.68 -35.07 -1.84
N SER A 351 3.16 -35.42 -3.04
CA SER A 351 2.34 -35.98 -4.12
C SER A 351 1.58 -37.22 -3.69
N ASP A 352 2.23 -38.15 -2.95
CA ASP A 352 1.60 -39.36 -2.45
C ASP A 352 0.58 -39.08 -1.35
N VAL A 353 0.87 -38.10 -0.48
CA VAL A 353 -0.05 -37.60 0.54
C VAL A 353 -1.35 -37.11 -0.11
N VAL A 354 -1.23 -36.22 -1.11
CA VAL A 354 -2.38 -35.64 -1.82
C VAL A 354 -3.13 -36.72 -2.60
N LYS A 355 -2.43 -37.64 -3.28
CA LYS A 355 -3.04 -38.74 -4.00
C LYS A 355 -3.85 -39.64 -3.08
N MET A 356 -3.33 -40.00 -1.90
CA MET A 356 -4.06 -40.77 -0.90
C MET A 356 -5.29 -40.02 -0.37
N ALA A 357 -5.14 -38.74 -0.09
CA ALA A 357 -6.25 -37.90 0.33
C ALA A 357 -7.36 -37.86 -0.74
N TYR A 358 -6.99 -37.74 -2.01
CA TYR A 358 -7.91 -37.78 -3.15
C TYR A 358 -8.65 -39.13 -3.21
N MET A 359 -7.92 -40.25 -3.15
CA MET A 359 -8.49 -41.59 -3.21
C MET A 359 -9.41 -41.91 -2.04
N THR A 360 -9.18 -41.30 -0.89
CA THR A 360 -10.04 -41.40 0.29
C THR A 360 -11.13 -40.34 0.38
N LYS A 361 -11.38 -39.62 -0.72
CA LYS A 361 -12.46 -38.63 -0.87
C LYS A 361 -12.35 -37.45 0.11
N GLN A 362 -11.15 -37.04 0.45
CA GLN A 362 -10.96 -35.79 1.20
C GLN A 362 -11.21 -34.58 0.29
N ASP A 363 -11.79 -33.54 0.84
CA ASP A 363 -11.90 -32.25 0.17
C ASP A 363 -10.53 -31.58 0.08
N LEU A 364 -10.04 -31.38 -1.13
CA LEU A 364 -8.73 -30.82 -1.47
C LEU A 364 -8.80 -29.33 -1.84
N THR A 365 -9.92 -28.67 -1.57
CA THR A 365 -10.12 -27.24 -1.77
C THR A 365 -10.41 -26.57 -0.44
N ALA A 366 -9.79 -25.41 -0.21
CA ALA A 366 -10.12 -24.60 0.95
C ALA A 366 -10.22 -23.11 0.59
N HIS A 367 -11.22 -22.47 1.16
CA HIS A 367 -11.35 -21.03 1.17
C HIS A 367 -10.70 -20.48 2.45
N GLY A 368 -9.81 -19.50 2.26
CA GLY A 368 -9.21 -18.71 3.34
C GLY A 368 -9.76 -17.31 3.35
N PHE A 369 -9.95 -16.79 4.55
CA PHE A 369 -10.46 -15.45 4.77
C PHE A 369 -9.79 -14.79 5.97
N TYR A 370 -9.44 -13.52 5.84
CA TYR A 370 -8.80 -12.79 6.93
C TYR A 370 -9.34 -11.36 7.01
N ILE A 371 -9.60 -10.93 8.24
CA ILE A 371 -9.93 -9.54 8.59
C ILE A 371 -8.85 -9.03 9.52
N SER A 372 -8.25 -7.89 9.18
CA SER A 372 -7.27 -7.27 10.07
C SER A 372 -7.95 -6.78 11.36
N PRO A 373 -7.40 -7.10 12.53
CA PRO A 373 -7.94 -6.68 13.81
C PRO A 373 -7.78 -5.17 14.08
N GLN A 374 -6.92 -4.49 13.34
CA GLN A 374 -6.65 -3.06 13.57
C GLN A 374 -7.80 -2.18 13.06
N PRO A 375 -8.41 -1.36 13.89
CA PRO A 375 -9.64 -0.64 13.57
C PRO A 375 -9.47 0.61 12.69
N GLY A 376 -8.27 1.14 12.46
CA GLY A 376 -8.04 2.38 11.72
C GLY A 376 -8.27 3.66 12.53
N PHE A 377 -8.06 4.78 11.88
CA PHE A 377 -8.26 6.09 12.48
C PHE A 377 -9.70 6.57 12.29
N ASN A 378 -10.32 7.10 13.33
CA ASN A 378 -11.60 7.76 13.27
C ASN A 378 -11.42 9.28 13.44
N PHE A 379 -11.59 10.04 12.35
CA PHE A 379 -11.43 11.49 12.36
C PHE A 379 -12.45 12.20 13.25
N ASP A 380 -13.70 11.75 13.28
CA ASP A 380 -14.78 12.37 14.05
C ASP A 380 -14.51 12.27 15.55
N LYS A 381 -13.90 11.17 15.99
CA LYS A 381 -13.55 10.93 17.38
C LYS A 381 -12.13 11.32 17.74
N LYS A 382 -11.30 11.68 16.77
CA LYS A 382 -9.85 11.90 16.95
C LYS A 382 -9.16 10.72 17.64
N GLU A 383 -9.66 9.53 17.41
CA GLU A 383 -9.14 8.28 17.96
C GLU A 383 -8.35 7.52 16.91
N GLY A 384 -7.07 7.26 17.20
CA GLY A 384 -6.26 6.25 16.53
C GLY A 384 -6.44 4.91 17.24
N ARG A 385 -7.06 3.97 16.59
CA ARG A 385 -7.24 2.60 17.10
C ARG A 385 -6.82 1.61 16.06
#